data_80da24b9e217a37fefcfe43c3e8a2d5a
#
_entry.id   80da24b9e217a37fefcfe43c3e8a2d5a
#
_cell.length_a   1.000
_cell.length_b   1.000
_cell.length_c   1.000
_cell.angle_alpha   90.00
_cell.angle_beta   90.00
_cell.angle_gamma   90.00
#
_symmetry.space_group_name_H-M   'P 1'
#
loop_
_entity.id
_entity.type
_entity.pdbx_description
1 polymer ?
#
loop_
_entity_poly.entity_id
_entity_poly.type
_entity_poly.pdbx_seq_one_letter_code
_entity_poly.pdbx_strand_id
1 'polypeptide(L)'
;MEPKEALSRLQNLCSKREYCPDDIYRKALKLLEDQPEPQAKAASLLKELLKDGFVDELRYSTAFAREKAALSGWGPLKIKNALLLKHIDRETIKEALSEIDEQKAEEKLEKALAYKWKSLKDDPQAKFKLLKFALSRGYEYEEIRALVEKTISASD
;
A
#
# COMPACT_ATOMS: atom_id res chain seq x y z
N MET A 1 20.88 3.90 -21.78
CA MET A 1 19.82 3.38 -22.68
C MET A 1 19.15 4.55 -23.37
N GLU A 2 18.84 4.39 -24.63
CA GLU A 2 18.11 5.42 -25.38
C GLU A 2 16.68 5.62 -24.85
N PRO A 3 16.16 6.86 -24.86
CA PRO A 3 14.82 7.13 -24.35
C PRO A 3 13.72 6.27 -24.96
N LYS A 4 13.78 6.03 -26.26
CA LYS A 4 12.77 5.21 -26.96
C LYS A 4 12.76 3.77 -26.44
N GLU A 5 13.94 3.22 -26.22
CA GLU A 5 14.09 1.87 -25.65
C GLU A 5 13.61 1.80 -24.22
N ALA A 6 13.95 2.83 -23.42
CA ALA A 6 13.50 2.94 -22.03
C ALA A 6 11.98 3.02 -21.95
N LEU A 7 11.35 3.81 -22.82
CA LEU A 7 9.89 3.92 -22.89
C LEU A 7 9.25 2.57 -23.16
N SER A 8 9.75 1.86 -24.16
CA SER A 8 9.23 0.53 -24.53
C SER A 8 9.33 -0.46 -23.36
N ARG A 9 10.45 -0.44 -22.65
CA ARG A 9 10.66 -1.30 -21.48
C ARG A 9 9.68 -0.98 -20.35
N LEU A 10 9.46 0.31 -20.08
CA LEU A 10 8.52 0.75 -19.05
C LEU A 10 7.08 0.42 -19.42
N GLN A 11 6.70 0.57 -20.68
CA GLN A 11 5.39 0.16 -21.16
C GLN A 11 5.16 -1.33 -20.92
N ASN A 12 6.15 -2.15 -21.19
CA ASN A 12 6.07 -3.59 -20.94
C ASN A 12 5.88 -3.91 -19.46
N LEU A 13 6.64 -3.25 -18.58
CA LEU A 13 6.48 -3.42 -17.13
C LEU A 13 5.07 -3.05 -16.66
N CYS A 14 4.56 -1.91 -17.14
CA CYS A 14 3.24 -1.42 -16.78
C CYS A 14 2.10 -2.30 -17.31
N SER A 15 2.35 -3.08 -18.35
CA SER A 15 1.35 -4.02 -18.87
C SER A 15 1.18 -5.25 -17.97
N LYS A 16 2.13 -5.51 -17.09
CA LYS A 16 2.13 -6.68 -16.20
C LYS A 16 1.55 -6.41 -14.82
N ARG A 17 1.66 -5.19 -14.33
CA ARG A 17 1.11 -4.78 -13.04
C ARG A 17 1.03 -3.25 -12.95
N GLU A 18 0.33 -2.76 -11.92
CA GLU A 18 0.26 -1.33 -11.67
C GLU A 18 1.54 -0.83 -11.00
N TYR A 19 1.94 0.38 -11.39
CA TYR A 19 3.06 1.10 -10.77
C TYR A 19 2.62 2.52 -10.44
N CYS A 20 3.11 3.06 -9.33
CA CYS A 20 2.86 4.47 -9.04
C CYS A 20 3.80 5.36 -9.87
N PRO A 21 3.41 6.63 -10.11
CA PRO A 21 4.26 7.56 -10.87
C PRO A 21 5.67 7.70 -10.31
N ASP A 22 5.80 7.76 -8.99
CA ASP A 22 7.10 7.91 -8.32
C ASP A 22 8.05 6.75 -8.64
N ASP A 23 7.55 5.52 -8.56
CA ASP A 23 8.35 4.33 -8.85
C ASP A 23 8.76 4.28 -10.33
N ILE A 24 7.87 4.67 -11.23
CA ILE A 24 8.19 4.73 -12.66
C ILE A 24 9.25 5.79 -12.96
N TYR A 25 9.14 6.97 -12.32
CA TYR A 25 10.14 8.00 -12.48
C TYR A 25 11.54 7.50 -12.05
N ARG A 26 11.62 6.82 -10.92
CA ARG A 26 12.89 6.24 -10.43
C ARG A 26 13.46 5.20 -11.38
N LYS A 27 12.60 4.34 -11.92
CA LYS A 27 13.00 3.33 -12.91
C LYS A 27 13.50 4.00 -14.19
N ALA A 28 12.80 5.04 -14.65
CA ALA A 28 13.20 5.80 -15.82
C ALA A 28 14.57 6.46 -15.63
N LEU A 29 14.80 7.09 -14.45
CA LEU A 29 16.10 7.69 -14.13
C LEU A 29 17.23 6.67 -14.23
N LYS A 30 17.02 5.47 -13.70
CA LYS A 30 18.02 4.43 -13.73
C LYS A 30 18.32 3.96 -15.16
N LEU A 31 17.29 3.82 -15.97
CA LEU A 31 17.45 3.41 -17.38
C LEU A 31 18.14 4.46 -18.22
N LEU A 32 18.01 5.74 -17.84
CA LEU A 32 18.54 6.89 -18.59
C LEU A 32 19.80 7.48 -17.97
N GLU A 33 20.40 6.82 -16.98
CA GLU A 33 21.55 7.40 -16.23
C GLU A 33 22.75 7.74 -17.10
N ASP A 34 22.93 7.08 -18.24
CA ASP A 34 24.01 7.34 -19.20
C ASP A 34 23.68 8.44 -20.21
N GLN A 35 22.46 8.99 -20.15
CA GLN A 35 21.99 10.02 -21.07
C GLN A 35 22.26 11.43 -20.52
N PRO A 36 22.42 12.43 -21.41
CA PRO A 36 22.42 13.83 -20.95
C PRO A 36 21.03 14.20 -20.41
N GLU A 37 21.02 15.01 -19.36
CA GLU A 37 19.79 15.47 -18.71
C GLU A 37 18.79 14.34 -18.35
N PRO A 38 19.24 13.32 -17.59
CA PRO A 38 18.40 12.15 -17.32
C PRO A 38 17.11 12.49 -16.57
N GLN A 39 17.12 13.47 -15.67
CA GLN A 39 15.93 13.87 -14.92
C GLN A 39 14.84 14.42 -15.83
N ALA A 40 15.21 15.30 -16.77
CA ALA A 40 14.27 15.88 -17.73
C ALA A 40 13.68 14.80 -18.64
N LYS A 41 14.54 13.89 -19.09
CA LYS A 41 14.11 12.77 -19.95
C LYS A 41 13.20 11.80 -19.22
N ALA A 42 13.52 11.48 -17.96
CA ALA A 42 12.70 10.64 -17.13
C ALA A 42 11.32 11.24 -16.88
N ALA A 43 11.27 12.54 -16.58
CA ALA A 43 10.01 13.27 -16.41
C ALA A 43 9.17 13.25 -17.68
N SER A 44 9.81 13.40 -18.84
CA SER A 44 9.13 13.34 -20.14
C SER A 44 8.54 11.95 -20.41
N LEU A 45 9.28 10.88 -20.12
CA LEU A 45 8.79 9.51 -20.26
C LEU A 45 7.60 9.25 -19.35
N LEU A 46 7.68 9.70 -18.10
CA LEU A 46 6.57 9.54 -17.15
C LEU A 46 5.32 10.25 -17.65
N LYS A 47 5.47 11.47 -18.14
CA LYS A 47 4.36 12.26 -18.68
C LYS A 47 3.68 11.51 -19.84
N GLU A 48 4.45 10.92 -20.71
CA GLU A 48 3.94 10.14 -21.84
C GLU A 48 3.19 8.90 -21.38
N LEU A 49 3.75 8.16 -20.41
CA LEU A 49 3.11 6.97 -19.83
C LEU A 49 1.80 7.31 -19.12
N LEU A 50 1.74 8.44 -18.43
CA LEU A 50 0.51 8.93 -17.81
C LEU A 50 -0.54 9.29 -18.86
N LYS A 51 -0.14 9.99 -19.91
CA LYS A 51 -1.03 10.42 -20.98
C LYS A 51 -1.64 9.22 -21.70
N ASP A 52 -0.84 8.19 -21.94
CA ASP A 52 -1.26 7.00 -22.69
C ASP A 52 -1.92 5.93 -21.80
N GLY A 53 -2.08 6.21 -20.50
CA GLY A 53 -2.78 5.32 -19.58
C GLY A 53 -1.99 4.11 -19.09
N PHE A 54 -0.69 4.02 -19.40
CA PHE A 54 0.16 2.95 -18.84
C PHE A 54 0.37 3.11 -17.35
N VAL A 55 0.40 4.35 -16.87
CA VAL A 55 0.50 4.70 -15.46
C VAL A 55 -0.73 5.52 -15.10
N ASP A 56 -1.38 5.17 -13.99
CA ASP A 56 -2.58 5.84 -13.53
C ASP A 56 -2.58 5.82 -12.01
N GLU A 57 -2.48 7.00 -11.41
CA GLU A 57 -2.35 7.16 -9.96
C GLU A 57 -3.53 6.57 -9.19
N LEU A 58 -4.75 6.83 -9.65
CA LEU A 58 -5.95 6.31 -8.99
C LEU A 58 -6.04 4.79 -9.13
N ARG A 59 -5.78 4.27 -10.31
CA ARG A 59 -5.83 2.82 -10.57
C ARG A 59 -4.81 2.08 -9.71
N TYR A 60 -3.58 2.61 -9.62
CA TYR A 60 -2.55 2.08 -8.72
C TYR A 60 -3.01 2.09 -7.28
N SER A 61 -3.48 3.25 -6.80
CA SER A 61 -3.86 3.45 -5.40
C SER A 61 -5.05 2.57 -5.00
N THR A 62 -6.02 2.40 -5.89
CA THR A 62 -7.18 1.54 -5.67
C THR A 62 -6.76 0.08 -5.56
N ALA A 63 -5.91 -0.38 -6.48
CA ALA A 63 -5.39 -1.76 -6.44
C ALA A 63 -4.57 -2.00 -5.17
N PHE A 64 -3.72 -1.05 -4.79
CA PHE A 64 -2.91 -1.11 -3.58
C PHE A 64 -3.79 -1.22 -2.33
N ALA A 65 -4.79 -0.33 -2.22
CA ALA A 65 -5.69 -0.30 -1.06
C ALA A 65 -6.48 -1.60 -0.92
N ARG A 66 -7.04 -2.10 -2.02
CA ARG A 66 -7.80 -3.37 -2.02
C ARG A 66 -6.93 -4.54 -1.61
N GLU A 67 -5.74 -4.63 -2.16
CA GLU A 67 -4.82 -5.73 -1.87
C GLU A 67 -4.38 -5.73 -0.41
N LYS A 68 -3.94 -4.57 0.10
CA LYS A 68 -3.47 -4.47 1.48
C LYS A 68 -4.57 -4.72 2.50
N ALA A 69 -5.78 -4.26 2.24
CA ALA A 69 -6.93 -4.52 3.09
C ALA A 69 -7.31 -6.00 3.09
N ALA A 70 -7.47 -6.58 1.90
CA ALA A 70 -7.96 -7.95 1.75
C ALA A 70 -6.94 -9.03 2.12
N LEU A 71 -5.65 -8.83 1.77
CA LEU A 71 -4.61 -9.85 1.97
C LEU A 71 -3.85 -9.65 3.28
N SER A 72 -3.64 -8.42 3.71
CA SER A 72 -2.82 -8.12 4.88
C SER A 72 -3.62 -7.58 6.07
N GLY A 73 -4.89 -7.29 5.88
CA GLY A 73 -5.74 -6.74 6.93
C GLY A 73 -5.35 -5.32 7.35
N TRP A 74 -4.69 -4.57 6.47
CA TRP A 74 -4.35 -3.18 6.79
C TRP A 74 -5.60 -2.32 6.87
N GLY A 75 -5.59 -1.41 7.86
CA GLY A 75 -6.63 -0.40 7.99
C GLY A 75 -6.31 0.85 7.18
N PRO A 76 -7.27 1.78 7.11
CA PRO A 76 -7.14 2.97 6.27
C PRO A 76 -5.96 3.87 6.64
N LEU A 77 -5.59 3.97 7.91
CA LEU A 77 -4.48 4.81 8.33
C LEU A 77 -3.14 4.33 7.77
N LYS A 78 -2.90 3.02 7.80
CA LYS A 78 -1.66 2.44 7.27
C LYS A 78 -1.59 2.54 5.76
N ILE A 79 -2.70 2.28 5.07
CA ILE A 79 -2.78 2.40 3.61
C ILE A 79 -2.53 3.86 3.20
N LYS A 80 -3.21 4.80 3.86
CA LYS A 80 -3.03 6.24 3.61
C LYS A 80 -1.56 6.65 3.74
N ASN A 81 -0.92 6.26 4.84
CA ASN A 81 0.47 6.63 5.09
C ASN A 81 1.41 6.03 4.05
N ALA A 82 1.19 4.78 3.64
CA ALA A 82 1.99 4.14 2.61
C ALA A 82 1.86 4.86 1.26
N LEU A 83 0.64 5.28 0.90
CA LEU A 83 0.40 6.00 -0.34
C LEU A 83 0.97 7.43 -0.30
N LEU A 84 0.92 8.09 0.86
CA LEU A 84 1.55 9.40 1.03
C LEU A 84 3.07 9.32 0.84
N LEU A 85 3.70 8.24 1.30
CA LEU A 85 5.13 8.00 1.08
C LEU A 85 5.48 7.81 -0.40
N LYS A 86 4.52 7.40 -1.21
CA LYS A 86 4.65 7.29 -2.66
C LYS A 86 4.29 8.59 -3.39
N HIS A 87 4.08 9.66 -2.63
CA HIS A 87 3.72 10.99 -3.15
C HIS A 87 2.40 11.02 -3.92
N ILE A 88 1.48 10.13 -3.54
CA ILE A 88 0.13 10.12 -4.11
C ILE A 88 -0.67 11.30 -3.55
N ASP A 89 -1.45 11.93 -4.39
CA ASP A 89 -2.33 13.05 -4.04
C ASP A 89 -3.40 12.63 -3.02
N ARG A 90 -3.70 13.51 -2.06
CA ARG A 90 -4.65 13.23 -0.98
C ARG A 90 -6.06 12.91 -1.47
N GLU A 91 -6.53 13.60 -2.51
CA GLU A 91 -7.85 13.31 -3.08
C GLU A 91 -7.90 11.94 -3.72
N THR A 92 -6.83 11.55 -4.41
CA THR A 92 -6.69 10.21 -4.99
C THR A 92 -6.69 9.14 -3.90
N ILE A 93 -5.98 9.38 -2.79
CA ILE A 93 -5.96 8.46 -1.65
C ILE A 93 -7.35 8.29 -1.06
N LYS A 94 -8.07 9.38 -0.87
CA LYS A 94 -9.44 9.37 -0.34
C LYS A 94 -10.36 8.52 -1.21
N GLU A 95 -10.28 8.70 -2.51
CA GLU A 95 -11.08 7.93 -3.47
C GLU A 95 -10.70 6.45 -3.44
N ALA A 96 -9.41 6.14 -3.40
CA ALA A 96 -8.93 4.76 -3.30
C ALA A 96 -9.41 4.09 -2.02
N LEU A 97 -9.36 4.78 -0.88
CA LEU A 97 -9.82 4.25 0.40
C LEU A 97 -11.31 3.94 0.41
N SER A 98 -12.12 4.68 -0.37
CA SER A 98 -13.56 4.43 -0.47
C SER A 98 -13.89 3.09 -1.14
N GLU A 99 -12.92 2.47 -1.82
CA GLU A 99 -13.10 1.20 -2.53
C GLU A 99 -12.69 -0.02 -1.70
N ILE A 100 -12.27 0.17 -0.44
CA ILE A 100 -11.86 -0.93 0.45
C ILE A 100 -13.10 -1.71 0.92
N ASP A 101 -13.00 -3.04 0.91
CA ASP A 101 -13.95 -3.91 1.56
C ASP A 101 -13.59 -3.97 3.04
N GLU A 102 -14.25 -3.14 3.85
CA GLU A 102 -13.98 -3.04 5.28
C GLU A 102 -14.24 -4.35 6.03
N GLN A 103 -15.25 -5.09 5.61
CA GLN A 103 -15.59 -6.36 6.25
C GLN A 103 -14.48 -7.40 6.05
N LYS A 104 -13.95 -7.51 4.84
CA LYS A 104 -12.82 -8.42 4.56
C LYS A 104 -11.57 -8.02 5.32
N ALA A 105 -11.31 -6.73 5.41
CA ALA A 105 -10.16 -6.21 6.17
C ALA A 105 -10.29 -6.56 7.65
N GLU A 106 -11.47 -6.37 8.23
CA GLU A 106 -11.74 -6.70 9.63
C GLU A 106 -11.61 -8.19 9.91
N GLU A 107 -12.17 -9.03 9.04
CA GLU A 107 -12.04 -10.49 9.14
C GLU A 107 -10.58 -10.93 9.12
N LYS A 108 -9.79 -10.33 8.24
CA LYS A 108 -8.35 -10.62 8.15
C LYS A 108 -7.61 -10.19 9.40
N LEU A 109 -7.95 -9.02 9.93
CA LEU A 109 -7.37 -8.51 11.17
C LEU A 109 -7.73 -9.44 12.34
N GLU A 110 -8.99 -9.86 12.47
CA GLU A 110 -9.43 -10.76 13.53
C GLU A 110 -8.63 -12.06 13.54
N LYS A 111 -8.42 -12.64 12.36
CA LYS A 111 -7.60 -13.87 12.22
C LYS A 111 -6.15 -13.62 12.64
N ALA A 112 -5.59 -12.50 12.25
CA ALA A 112 -4.22 -12.14 12.62
C ALA A 112 -4.08 -11.96 14.13
N LEU A 113 -5.07 -11.32 14.78
CA LEU A 113 -5.10 -11.12 16.23
C LEU A 113 -5.19 -12.46 16.97
N ALA A 114 -6.08 -13.35 16.52
CA ALA A 114 -6.22 -14.67 17.13
C ALA A 114 -4.94 -15.48 17.04
N TYR A 115 -4.28 -15.45 15.90
CA TYR A 115 -3.00 -16.12 15.69
C TYR A 115 -1.90 -15.53 16.60
N LYS A 116 -1.80 -14.21 16.64
CA LYS A 116 -0.82 -13.51 17.46
C LYS A 116 -1.04 -13.78 18.95
N TRP A 117 -2.29 -13.78 19.40
CA TRP A 117 -2.65 -14.04 20.79
C TRP A 117 -2.13 -15.40 21.27
N LYS A 118 -2.24 -16.42 20.44
CA LYS A 118 -1.74 -17.76 20.77
C LYS A 118 -0.25 -17.75 21.11
N SER A 119 0.54 -16.92 20.46
CA SER A 119 1.97 -16.79 20.71
C SER A 119 2.30 -15.95 21.93
N LEU A 120 1.34 -15.19 22.46
CA LEU A 120 1.53 -14.23 23.55
C LEU A 120 0.93 -14.63 24.89
N LYS A 121 0.12 -15.67 24.94
CA LYS A 121 -0.66 -16.06 26.15
C LYS A 121 0.11 -16.04 27.47
N ASP A 122 1.33 -16.56 27.46
CA ASP A 122 2.14 -16.72 28.67
C ASP A 122 3.02 -15.51 28.97
N ASP A 123 2.94 -14.48 28.11
CA ASP A 123 3.71 -13.26 28.29
C ASP A 123 2.98 -12.35 29.28
N PRO A 124 3.69 -11.84 30.31
CA PRO A 124 3.06 -10.92 31.28
C PRO A 124 2.48 -9.66 30.66
N GLN A 125 3.00 -9.25 29.50
CA GLN A 125 2.55 -8.07 28.75
C GLN A 125 1.74 -8.44 27.49
N ALA A 126 1.12 -9.61 27.50
CA ALA A 126 0.42 -10.15 26.34
C ALA A 126 -0.62 -9.17 25.77
N LYS A 127 -1.50 -8.63 26.62
CA LYS A 127 -2.53 -7.68 26.17
C LYS A 127 -1.93 -6.43 25.54
N PHE A 128 -0.91 -5.86 26.18
CA PHE A 128 -0.21 -4.68 25.66
C PHE A 128 0.43 -4.95 24.31
N LYS A 129 1.09 -6.09 24.18
CA LYS A 129 1.74 -6.48 22.90
C LYS A 129 0.72 -6.73 21.82
N LEU A 130 -0.42 -7.31 22.14
CA LEU A 130 -1.50 -7.52 21.17
C LEU A 130 -2.09 -6.18 20.68
N LEU A 131 -2.32 -5.24 21.62
CA LEU A 131 -2.79 -3.89 21.28
C LEU A 131 -1.81 -3.20 20.32
N LYS A 132 -0.52 -3.28 20.65
CA LYS A 132 0.53 -2.67 19.83
C LYS A 132 0.59 -3.29 18.44
N PHE A 133 0.47 -4.61 18.36
CA PHE A 133 0.41 -5.32 17.09
C PHE A 133 -0.79 -4.86 16.26
N ALA A 134 -1.97 -4.77 16.88
CA ALA A 134 -3.19 -4.35 16.22
C ALA A 134 -3.10 -2.91 15.70
N LEU A 135 -2.55 -1.99 16.52
CA LEU A 135 -2.34 -0.60 16.10
C LEU A 135 -1.43 -0.51 14.90
N SER A 136 -0.43 -1.39 14.79
CA SER A 136 0.50 -1.41 13.65
C SER A 136 -0.20 -1.76 12.33
N ARG A 137 -1.44 -2.27 12.38
CA ARG A 137 -2.23 -2.59 11.19
C ARG A 137 -2.99 -1.39 10.62
N GLY A 138 -2.97 -0.23 11.32
CA GLY A 138 -3.47 1.01 10.76
C GLY A 138 -4.94 1.34 10.99
N TYR A 139 -5.45 0.98 12.16
CA TYR A 139 -6.82 1.30 12.60
C TYR A 139 -6.80 2.31 13.73
N GLU A 140 -7.95 2.95 13.99
CA GLU A 140 -8.10 3.84 15.12
C GLU A 140 -8.09 3.03 16.45
N TYR A 141 -7.56 3.62 17.50
CA TYR A 141 -7.43 2.95 18.81
C TYR A 141 -8.76 2.36 19.32
N GLU A 142 -9.87 3.09 19.19
CA GLU A 142 -11.17 2.64 19.68
C GLU A 142 -11.64 1.35 18.97
N GLU A 143 -11.41 1.26 17.65
CA GLU A 143 -11.73 0.05 16.91
C GLU A 143 -10.86 -1.13 17.35
N ILE A 144 -9.58 -0.88 17.52
CA ILE A 144 -8.60 -1.89 17.94
C ILE A 144 -8.89 -2.42 19.34
N ARG A 145 -9.22 -1.53 20.25
CA ARG A 145 -9.50 -1.90 21.64
C ARG A 145 -10.61 -2.92 21.73
N ALA A 146 -11.70 -2.68 21.02
CA ALA A 146 -12.86 -3.60 20.99
C ALA A 146 -12.49 -4.96 20.43
N LEU A 147 -11.75 -4.98 19.31
CA LEU A 147 -11.33 -6.22 18.65
C LEU A 147 -10.36 -7.03 19.50
N VAL A 148 -9.45 -6.37 20.19
CA VAL A 148 -8.49 -7.03 21.09
C VAL A 148 -9.20 -7.67 22.26
N GLU A 149 -10.16 -6.97 22.90
CA GLU A 149 -10.94 -7.51 24.01
C GLU A 149 -11.75 -8.72 23.54
N LYS A 150 -12.35 -8.65 22.37
CA LYS A 150 -13.08 -9.76 21.77
C LYS A 150 -12.18 -10.97 21.55
N THR A 151 -10.98 -10.75 21.04
CA THR A 151 -9.99 -11.81 20.78
C THR A 151 -9.58 -12.51 22.07
N ILE A 152 -9.30 -11.75 23.12
CA ILE A 152 -8.90 -12.29 24.42
C ILE A 152 -10.05 -13.11 25.04
N SER A 153 -11.27 -12.57 25.01
CA SER A 153 -12.45 -13.23 25.55
C SER A 153 -12.78 -14.54 24.83
N ALA A 154 -12.61 -14.57 23.52
CA ALA A 154 -12.90 -15.75 22.71
C ALA A 154 -11.95 -16.92 22.96
N SER A 155 -10.73 -16.64 23.50
CA SER A 155 -9.72 -17.67 23.76
C SER A 155 -9.85 -18.32 25.16
N ASP A 156 -10.71 -17.77 26.01
CA ASP A 156 -10.91 -18.28 27.39
C ASP A 156 -11.96 -19.45 27.43
#